data_9a95b1d089eaa9c15ffa35fba41d40d3
#
_entry.id   9a95b1d089eaa9c15ffa35fba41d40d3
#
_cell.length_a   1.000
_cell.length_b   1.000
_cell.length_c   1.000
_cell.angle_alpha   90.00
_cell.angle_beta   90.00
_cell.angle_gamma   90.00
#
_symmetry.space_group_name_H-M   'P 1'
#
loop_
_entity.id
_entity.type
_entity.pdbx_description
1 polymer ?
#
loop_
_entity_poly.entity_id
_entity_poly.type
_entity_poly.pdbx_seq_one_letter_code
_entity_poly.pdbx_strand_id
1 'polypeptide(L)'
;MRLLARTRRLHWPFSPARKHLRLALFVSLLLAAAFGHAQTAMLDTPAGRALRAWLDAFNSGDRAKVEAYIKTFDPQQSVERMMGFHDQTGGFDLVSIESSEPLLIKFRVKEKAGSTVAIGSIQIKDAQSGVVDSFSLRAIPPGAVVENLRLDAAERQRVIDGVAKNLKESYVYPDLAQKMEDAIRAHQRRGEYDAITDPDVFASRLTKDLQAVSHDKHLSVNYSPVKLPPEGENPSQEQQAQFRKMMERTNCSFEKVEVLPRNIGYLKFNAFPDPTICGPTVVAAMNFLAHVDAIIFDLRENSGGDPKMVAMVSSYLFDKSTHLNDLYNRKEDFTTQYWSLPYVPGARWLTSLHLF
;
A
#
# COMPACT_ATOMS: atom_id res chain seq x y z
N MET A 1 41.79 75.47 7.73
CA MET A 1 42.64 74.89 6.65
C MET A 1 41.74 74.17 5.64
N ARG A 2 41.59 74.74 4.43
CA ARG A 2 40.70 74.29 3.37
C ARG A 2 41.28 73.06 2.71
N LEU A 3 40.46 72.02 2.37
CA LEU A 3 40.80 71.05 1.34
C LEU A 3 39.54 70.66 0.57
N LEU A 4 39.68 70.87 -0.73
CA LEU A 4 38.70 70.79 -1.81
C LEU A 4 38.29 69.33 -2.12
N ALA A 5 37.01 69.10 -2.30
CA ALA A 5 36.48 67.84 -2.83
C ALA A 5 36.47 67.88 -4.36
N ARG A 6 37.12 66.88 -5.00
CA ARG A 6 37.03 66.60 -6.44
C ARG A 6 35.99 65.49 -6.68
N THR A 7 34.89 65.87 -7.31
CA THR A 7 33.92 64.94 -7.85
C THR A 7 34.41 64.33 -9.16
N ARG A 8 34.59 62.99 -9.19
CA ARG A 8 34.75 62.23 -10.46
C ARG A 8 33.39 61.63 -10.81
N ARG A 9 32.88 62.01 -11.98
CA ARG A 9 31.72 61.37 -12.63
C ARG A 9 32.22 60.02 -13.20
N LEU A 10 31.64 58.90 -12.75
CA LEU A 10 31.80 57.59 -13.40
C LEU A 10 30.69 57.46 -14.46
N HIS A 11 31.13 57.35 -15.71
CA HIS A 11 30.27 56.90 -16.82
C HIS A 11 30.15 55.37 -16.72
N TRP A 12 28.91 54.90 -16.64
CA TRP A 12 28.60 53.51 -16.71
C TRP A 12 28.22 53.15 -18.17
N PRO A 13 28.87 52.15 -18.81
CA PRO A 13 28.49 51.73 -20.14
C PRO A 13 27.26 50.78 -20.02
N PHE A 14 26.27 51.05 -20.87
CA PHE A 14 25.11 50.18 -21.04
C PHE A 14 25.53 48.77 -21.47
N SER A 15 25.20 47.78 -20.67
CA SER A 15 25.41 46.36 -20.98
C SER A 15 24.19 45.79 -21.73
N PRO A 16 24.37 44.95 -22.79
CA PRO A 16 23.28 44.41 -23.63
C PRO A 16 22.55 43.20 -23.03
N ALA A 17 22.58 43.02 -21.69
CA ALA A 17 22.04 41.81 -21.00
C ALA A 17 20.51 41.65 -21.01
N ARG A 18 19.74 42.65 -21.52
CA ARG A 18 18.25 42.58 -21.47
C ARG A 18 17.59 41.73 -22.56
N LYS A 19 18.28 41.37 -23.64
CA LYS A 19 17.68 40.57 -24.72
C LYS A 19 17.71 39.05 -24.42
N HIS A 20 18.71 38.57 -23.70
CA HIS A 20 18.80 37.11 -23.35
C HIS A 20 17.87 36.71 -22.23
N LEU A 21 17.51 37.63 -21.31
CA LEU A 21 16.59 37.31 -20.20
C LEU A 21 15.14 37.13 -20.68
N ARG A 22 14.71 37.84 -21.73
CA ARG A 22 13.37 37.66 -22.31
C ARG A 22 13.25 36.39 -23.12
N LEU A 23 14.32 35.95 -23.79
CA LEU A 23 14.33 34.70 -24.54
C LEU A 23 14.34 33.48 -23.60
N ALA A 24 15.08 33.53 -22.50
CA ALA A 24 15.09 32.45 -21.49
C ALA A 24 13.73 32.28 -20.79
N LEU A 25 13.03 33.40 -20.50
CA LEU A 25 11.67 33.34 -19.92
C LEU A 25 10.63 32.80 -20.92
N PHE A 26 10.74 33.14 -22.22
CA PHE A 26 9.83 32.59 -23.23
C PHE A 26 10.05 31.12 -23.52
N VAL A 27 11.30 30.66 -23.53
CA VAL A 27 11.63 29.22 -23.69
C VAL A 27 11.16 28.41 -22.45
N SER A 28 11.30 28.96 -21.25
CA SER A 28 10.81 28.31 -20.01
C SER A 28 9.28 28.22 -19.97
N LEU A 29 8.56 29.26 -20.45
CA LEU A 29 7.10 29.23 -20.54
C LEU A 29 6.59 28.25 -21.61
N LEU A 30 7.28 28.19 -22.77
CA LEU A 30 6.93 27.23 -23.83
C LEU A 30 7.19 25.79 -23.44
N LEU A 31 8.28 25.51 -22.71
CA LEU A 31 8.56 24.21 -22.15
C LEU A 31 7.51 23.81 -21.08
N ALA A 32 7.15 24.71 -20.17
CA ALA A 32 6.12 24.43 -19.16
C ALA A 32 4.74 24.18 -19.79
N ALA A 33 4.38 24.94 -20.86
CA ALA A 33 3.15 24.70 -21.59
C ALA A 33 3.16 23.36 -22.35
N ALA A 34 4.28 22.99 -22.98
CA ALA A 34 4.42 21.71 -23.66
C ALA A 34 4.33 20.52 -22.70
N PHE A 35 4.93 20.61 -21.51
CA PHE A 35 4.81 19.59 -20.47
C PHE A 35 3.36 19.47 -19.96
N GLY A 36 2.67 20.59 -19.73
CA GLY A 36 1.28 20.58 -19.31
C GLY A 36 0.34 19.92 -20.35
N HIS A 37 0.53 20.19 -21.63
CA HIS A 37 -0.26 19.57 -22.71
C HIS A 37 0.04 18.08 -22.88
N ALA A 38 1.31 17.65 -22.75
CA ALA A 38 1.69 16.24 -22.82
C ALA A 38 1.09 15.44 -21.66
N GLN A 39 1.11 15.98 -20.45
CA GLN A 39 0.55 15.35 -19.27
C GLN A 39 -0.99 15.24 -19.36
N THR A 40 -1.66 16.25 -19.89
CA THR A 40 -3.10 16.23 -20.14
C THR A 40 -3.46 15.16 -21.17
N ALA A 41 -2.73 15.06 -22.28
CA ALA A 41 -2.95 14.05 -23.31
C ALA A 41 -2.74 12.62 -22.78
N MET A 42 -1.78 12.42 -21.88
CA MET A 42 -1.55 11.11 -21.22
C MET A 42 -2.70 10.68 -20.31
N LEU A 43 -3.47 11.61 -19.76
CA LEU A 43 -4.66 11.33 -18.95
C LEU A 43 -5.93 11.09 -19.79
N ASP A 44 -5.89 11.26 -21.12
CA ASP A 44 -7.06 11.05 -21.99
C ASP A 44 -7.23 9.60 -22.44
N THR A 45 -6.24 8.72 -22.15
CA THR A 45 -6.42 7.28 -22.33
C THR A 45 -7.49 6.73 -21.38
N PRO A 46 -8.13 5.59 -21.70
CA PRO A 46 -9.09 4.97 -20.78
C PRO A 46 -8.52 4.73 -19.38
N ALA A 47 -7.29 4.21 -19.26
CA ALA A 47 -6.61 4.04 -17.97
C ALA A 47 -6.27 5.40 -17.31
N GLY A 48 -5.92 6.42 -18.10
CA GLY A 48 -5.69 7.80 -17.61
C GLY A 48 -6.95 8.44 -17.05
N ARG A 49 -8.12 8.16 -17.64
CA ARG A 49 -9.41 8.63 -17.08
C ARG A 49 -9.72 7.97 -15.74
N ALA A 50 -9.41 6.68 -15.58
CA ALA A 50 -9.55 5.98 -14.29
C ALA A 50 -8.64 6.58 -13.22
N LEU A 51 -7.38 6.93 -13.56
CA LEU A 51 -6.47 7.63 -12.65
C LEU A 51 -7.00 9.01 -12.25
N ARG A 52 -7.48 9.79 -13.21
CA ARG A 52 -8.07 11.12 -12.93
C ARG A 52 -9.26 11.00 -12.00
N ALA A 53 -10.19 10.08 -12.30
CA ALA A 53 -11.37 9.84 -11.47
C ALA A 53 -11.00 9.40 -10.05
N TRP A 54 -9.97 8.56 -9.91
CA TRP A 54 -9.45 8.16 -8.61
C TRP A 54 -8.87 9.35 -7.84
N LEU A 55 -8.00 10.15 -8.46
CA LEU A 55 -7.40 11.33 -7.82
C LEU A 55 -8.47 12.34 -7.39
N ASP A 56 -9.46 12.60 -8.25
CA ASP A 56 -10.54 13.56 -7.98
C ASP A 56 -11.41 13.11 -6.81
N ALA A 57 -11.79 11.83 -6.78
CA ALA A 57 -12.57 11.27 -5.70
C ALA A 57 -11.79 11.19 -4.39
N PHE A 58 -10.59 10.61 -4.45
CA PHE A 58 -9.72 10.41 -3.29
C PHE A 58 -9.32 11.74 -2.64
N ASN A 59 -8.84 12.70 -3.45
CA ASN A 59 -8.39 14.00 -2.95
C ASN A 59 -9.50 14.89 -2.40
N SER A 60 -10.76 14.58 -2.72
CA SER A 60 -11.89 15.35 -2.21
C SER A 60 -12.15 15.12 -0.72
N GLY A 61 -11.78 13.94 -0.18
CA GLY A 61 -12.19 13.49 1.15
C GLY A 61 -13.72 13.34 1.30
N ASP A 62 -14.47 13.41 0.20
CA ASP A 62 -15.94 13.34 0.20
C ASP A 62 -16.39 11.89 -0.01
N ARG A 63 -17.08 11.34 0.98
CA ARG A 63 -17.60 9.96 0.95
C ARG A 63 -18.47 9.68 -0.27
N ALA A 64 -19.34 10.61 -0.65
CA ALA A 64 -20.24 10.38 -1.77
C ALA A 64 -19.50 10.31 -3.11
N LYS A 65 -18.44 11.10 -3.28
CA LYS A 65 -17.57 11.03 -4.47
C LYS A 65 -16.75 9.73 -4.49
N VAL A 66 -16.27 9.28 -3.34
CA VAL A 66 -15.57 7.99 -3.21
C VAL A 66 -16.51 6.83 -3.55
N GLU A 67 -17.73 6.84 -3.04
CA GLU A 67 -18.77 5.84 -3.37
C GLU A 67 -19.09 5.83 -4.88
N ALA A 68 -19.23 6.99 -5.49
CA ALA A 68 -19.47 7.12 -6.93
C ALA A 68 -18.30 6.58 -7.76
N TYR A 69 -17.06 6.88 -7.38
CA TYR A 69 -15.86 6.32 -8.01
C TYR A 69 -15.85 4.78 -7.91
N ILE A 70 -16.01 4.25 -6.70
CA ILE A 70 -15.98 2.81 -6.44
C ILE A 70 -17.05 2.11 -7.27
N LYS A 71 -18.27 2.61 -7.26
CA LYS A 71 -19.37 2.03 -8.05
C LYS A 71 -19.05 1.98 -9.55
N THR A 72 -18.36 2.98 -10.08
CA THR A 72 -18.14 3.15 -11.52
C THR A 72 -16.86 2.45 -11.99
N PHE A 73 -15.76 2.61 -11.23
CA PHE A 73 -14.44 2.22 -11.69
C PHE A 73 -13.81 1.06 -10.90
N ASP A 74 -14.12 0.90 -9.61
CA ASP A 74 -13.49 -0.11 -8.76
C ASP A 74 -14.44 -0.80 -7.78
N PRO A 75 -15.42 -1.60 -8.29
CA PRO A 75 -16.47 -2.19 -7.46
C PRO A 75 -15.98 -3.17 -6.38
N GLN A 76 -14.70 -3.54 -6.39
CA GLN A 76 -14.11 -4.44 -5.40
C GLN A 76 -13.47 -3.69 -4.23
N GLN A 77 -13.34 -2.37 -4.33
CA GLN A 77 -12.73 -1.54 -3.30
C GLN A 77 -13.72 -1.23 -2.17
N SER A 78 -13.20 -1.04 -0.96
CA SER A 78 -13.99 -0.62 0.20
C SER A 78 -13.97 0.92 0.34
N VAL A 79 -15.13 1.50 0.56
CA VAL A 79 -15.30 2.93 0.84
C VAL A 79 -14.56 3.29 2.13
N GLU A 80 -14.70 2.49 3.17
CA GLU A 80 -14.08 2.69 4.48
C GLU A 80 -12.56 2.68 4.37
N ARG A 81 -11.98 1.71 3.63
CA ARG A 81 -10.52 1.66 3.40
C ARG A 81 -10.02 2.88 2.65
N MET A 82 -10.75 3.29 1.61
CA MET A 82 -10.35 4.44 0.81
C MET A 82 -10.44 5.74 1.61
N MET A 83 -11.47 5.93 2.43
CA MET A 83 -11.61 7.06 3.34
C MET A 83 -10.54 7.06 4.43
N GLY A 84 -10.31 5.93 5.09
CA GLY A 84 -9.25 5.81 6.10
C GLY A 84 -7.85 6.05 5.54
N PHE A 85 -7.59 5.64 4.29
CA PHE A 85 -6.33 5.92 3.62
C PHE A 85 -6.20 7.42 3.26
N HIS A 86 -7.29 8.07 2.85
CA HIS A 86 -7.33 9.52 2.66
C HIS A 86 -7.01 10.26 3.96
N ASP A 87 -7.60 9.88 5.09
CA ASP A 87 -7.38 10.53 6.38
C ASP A 87 -5.91 10.44 6.84
N GLN A 88 -5.23 9.35 6.49
CA GLN A 88 -3.82 9.15 6.77
C GLN A 88 -2.91 10.01 5.89
N THR A 89 -3.23 10.13 4.60
CA THR A 89 -2.35 10.74 3.58
C THR A 89 -2.71 12.18 3.24
N GLY A 90 -3.93 12.61 3.56
CA GLY A 90 -4.49 13.91 3.16
C GLY A 90 -4.71 14.03 1.66
N GLY A 91 -4.64 12.92 0.92
CA GLY A 91 -4.67 12.90 -0.53
C GLY A 91 -3.28 12.88 -1.18
N PHE A 92 -3.25 12.96 -2.51
CA PHE A 92 -2.03 12.90 -3.30
C PHE A 92 -1.95 13.99 -4.36
N ASP A 93 -0.76 14.56 -4.52
CA ASP A 93 -0.40 15.38 -5.67
C ASP A 93 0.22 14.50 -6.75
N LEU A 94 -0.28 14.59 -7.99
CA LEU A 94 0.31 13.90 -9.14
C LEU A 94 1.66 14.55 -9.49
N VAL A 95 2.74 13.79 -9.36
CA VAL A 95 4.11 14.27 -9.64
C VAL A 95 4.47 14.07 -11.10
N SER A 96 4.25 12.85 -11.63
CA SER A 96 4.54 12.51 -13.02
C SER A 96 3.69 11.35 -13.52
N ILE A 97 3.53 11.25 -14.83
CA ILE A 97 3.04 10.05 -15.52
C ILE A 97 4.26 9.41 -16.18
N GLU A 98 4.55 8.17 -15.78
CA GLU A 98 5.71 7.42 -16.28
C GLU A 98 5.41 6.76 -17.64
N SER A 99 4.19 6.22 -17.78
CA SER A 99 3.67 5.68 -19.03
C SER A 99 2.14 5.73 -19.04
N SER A 100 1.54 5.85 -20.24
CA SER A 100 0.10 5.83 -20.42
C SER A 100 -0.25 5.06 -21.68
N GLU A 101 -0.73 3.84 -21.49
CA GLU A 101 -1.26 2.96 -22.50
C GLU A 101 -2.79 2.91 -22.39
N PRO A 102 -3.53 2.39 -23.38
CA PRO A 102 -4.98 2.33 -23.31
C PRO A 102 -5.52 1.64 -22.05
N LEU A 103 -4.88 0.55 -21.61
CA LEU A 103 -5.33 -0.28 -20.48
C LEU A 103 -4.45 -0.17 -19.24
N LEU A 104 -3.31 0.52 -19.30
CA LEU A 104 -2.37 0.63 -18.20
C LEU A 104 -1.82 2.05 -18.11
N ILE A 105 -1.84 2.62 -16.90
CA ILE A 105 -1.15 3.87 -16.60
C ILE A 105 -0.23 3.69 -15.41
N LYS A 106 1.01 4.21 -15.51
CA LYS A 106 1.98 4.28 -14.43
C LYS A 106 2.25 5.73 -14.06
N PHE A 107 2.30 6.01 -12.78
CA PHE A 107 2.38 7.38 -12.28
C PHE A 107 3.15 7.46 -10.97
N ARG A 108 3.60 8.68 -10.64
CA ARG A 108 4.11 9.01 -9.30
C ARG A 108 3.21 10.03 -8.66
N VAL A 109 3.00 9.85 -7.39
CA VAL A 109 2.27 10.77 -6.54
C VAL A 109 3.07 11.10 -5.28
N LYS A 110 2.76 12.25 -4.70
CA LYS A 110 3.31 12.66 -3.41
C LYS A 110 2.17 12.86 -2.42
N GLU A 111 2.33 12.30 -1.23
CA GLU A 111 1.41 12.46 -0.11
C GLU A 111 1.29 13.94 0.29
N LYS A 112 0.06 14.43 0.48
CA LYS A 112 -0.19 15.82 0.90
C LYS A 112 0.05 16.05 2.39
N ALA A 113 -0.28 15.09 3.23
CA ALA A 113 -0.06 15.17 4.67
C ALA A 113 1.39 14.89 5.08
N GLY A 114 2.24 14.44 4.14
CA GLY A 114 3.63 14.07 4.41
C GLY A 114 4.58 14.38 3.26
N SER A 115 5.75 13.76 3.29
CA SER A 115 6.78 13.88 2.24
C SER A 115 6.93 12.61 1.40
N THR A 116 6.12 11.59 1.66
CA THR A 116 6.21 10.29 0.99
C THR A 116 5.88 10.42 -0.49
N VAL A 117 6.79 9.94 -1.32
CA VAL A 117 6.53 9.75 -2.76
C VAL A 117 6.18 8.29 -2.99
N ALA A 118 5.19 8.04 -3.83
CA ALA A 118 4.79 6.69 -4.20
C ALA A 118 4.75 6.54 -5.71
N ILE A 119 5.09 5.34 -6.19
CA ILE A 119 4.85 4.90 -7.56
C ILE A 119 3.57 4.08 -7.58
N GLY A 120 2.73 4.32 -8.57
CA GLY A 120 1.47 3.61 -8.73
C GLY A 120 1.24 3.12 -10.14
N SER A 121 0.38 2.14 -10.28
CA SER A 121 -0.17 1.69 -11.55
C SER A 121 -1.66 1.40 -11.44
N ILE A 122 -2.40 1.72 -12.50
CA ILE A 122 -3.80 1.32 -12.67
C ILE A 122 -3.88 0.55 -13.99
N GLN A 123 -4.30 -0.70 -13.90
CA GLN A 123 -4.70 -1.51 -15.04
C GLN A 123 -6.22 -1.60 -15.05
N ILE A 124 -6.85 -1.37 -16.21
CA ILE A 124 -8.28 -1.55 -16.42
C ILE A 124 -8.56 -2.81 -17.20
N LYS A 125 -9.75 -3.40 -17.01
CA LYS A 125 -10.17 -4.63 -17.68
C LYS A 125 -10.27 -4.46 -19.20
N ASP A 126 -10.90 -3.39 -19.60
CA ASP A 126 -11.12 -3.04 -21.01
C ASP A 126 -11.34 -1.53 -21.17
N ALA A 127 -11.14 -1.03 -22.38
CA ALA A 127 -11.23 0.40 -22.69
C ALA A 127 -12.68 0.94 -22.64
N GLN A 128 -13.67 0.11 -22.76
CA GLN A 128 -15.10 0.49 -22.81
C GLN A 128 -15.66 0.70 -21.39
N SER A 129 -15.44 -0.27 -20.50
CA SER A 129 -15.92 -0.17 -19.12
C SER A 129 -15.08 0.77 -18.27
N GLY A 130 -13.76 0.84 -18.52
CA GLY A 130 -12.81 1.56 -17.68
C GLY A 130 -12.67 1.01 -16.25
N VAL A 131 -13.26 -0.16 -15.99
CA VAL A 131 -13.24 -0.80 -14.67
C VAL A 131 -11.84 -1.25 -14.32
N VAL A 132 -11.38 -0.89 -13.13
CA VAL A 132 -10.07 -1.27 -12.60
C VAL A 132 -9.99 -2.78 -12.43
N ASP A 133 -8.96 -3.38 -12.98
CA ASP A 133 -8.60 -4.79 -12.84
C ASP A 133 -7.55 -4.98 -11.76
N SER A 134 -6.58 -4.07 -11.70
CA SER A 134 -5.60 -3.99 -10.61
C SER A 134 -5.19 -2.54 -10.35
N PHE A 135 -4.97 -2.25 -9.08
CA PHE A 135 -4.43 -0.98 -8.58
C PHE A 135 -3.25 -1.28 -7.66
N SER A 136 -2.12 -0.67 -7.92
CA SER A 136 -0.98 -0.71 -7.01
C SER A 136 -0.53 0.70 -6.65
N LEU A 137 -0.14 0.90 -5.40
CA LEU A 137 0.50 2.13 -4.93
C LEU A 137 1.55 1.74 -3.89
N ARG A 138 2.79 2.10 -4.16
CA ARG A 138 3.94 1.69 -3.35
C ARG A 138 4.79 2.89 -2.99
N ALA A 139 4.99 3.12 -1.71
CA ALA A 139 5.88 4.15 -1.21
C ALA A 139 7.33 3.88 -1.67
N ILE A 140 8.01 4.94 -2.09
CA ILE A 140 9.44 4.91 -2.43
C ILE A 140 10.21 5.35 -1.17
N PRO A 141 11.00 4.48 -0.55
CA PRO A 141 11.85 4.87 0.57
C PRO A 141 12.82 5.99 0.16
N PRO A 142 13.19 6.91 1.06
CA PRO A 142 14.19 7.93 0.78
C PRO A 142 15.50 7.31 0.29
N GLY A 143 16.03 7.79 -0.83
CA GLY A 143 17.28 7.29 -1.43
C GLY A 143 17.16 5.97 -2.20
N ALA A 144 15.97 5.37 -2.29
CA ALA A 144 15.78 4.15 -3.07
C ALA A 144 15.83 4.43 -4.58
N VAL A 145 16.48 3.54 -5.31
CA VAL A 145 16.51 3.55 -6.77
C VAL A 145 15.26 2.82 -7.29
N VAL A 146 14.53 3.48 -8.17
CA VAL A 146 13.38 2.88 -8.86
C VAL A 146 13.87 2.34 -10.21
N GLU A 147 13.74 1.04 -10.41
CA GLU A 147 14.09 0.38 -11.67
C GLU A 147 12.83 0.21 -12.53
N ASN A 148 12.87 0.75 -13.75
CA ASN A 148 11.83 0.52 -14.74
C ASN A 148 12.19 -0.74 -15.55
N LEU A 149 11.88 -1.90 -14.98
CA LEU A 149 12.10 -3.18 -15.64
C LEU A 149 11.08 -3.36 -16.79
N ARG A 150 11.57 -3.78 -17.94
CA ARG A 150 10.74 -4.30 -19.03
C ARG A 150 11.04 -5.78 -19.20
N LEU A 151 10.01 -6.62 -19.14
CA LEU A 151 10.18 -8.05 -19.24
C LEU A 151 10.48 -8.49 -20.67
N ASP A 152 11.58 -9.20 -20.83
CA ASP A 152 11.85 -10.03 -22.01
C ASP A 152 11.48 -11.51 -21.74
N ALA A 153 11.71 -12.38 -22.72
CA ALA A 153 11.41 -13.80 -22.60
C ALA A 153 12.25 -14.48 -21.50
N ALA A 154 13.53 -14.11 -21.38
CA ALA A 154 14.44 -14.69 -20.39
C ALA A 154 14.01 -14.32 -18.97
N GLU A 155 13.60 -13.05 -18.76
CA GLU A 155 13.15 -12.58 -17.46
C GLU A 155 11.81 -13.23 -17.08
N ARG A 156 10.86 -13.38 -18.02
CA ARG A 156 9.62 -14.12 -17.76
C ARG A 156 9.89 -15.58 -17.34
N GLN A 157 10.82 -16.24 -18.05
CA GLN A 157 11.24 -17.60 -17.69
C GLN A 157 11.82 -17.65 -16.28
N ARG A 158 12.74 -16.74 -15.95
CA ARG A 158 13.36 -16.66 -14.62
C ARG A 158 12.33 -16.46 -13.50
N VAL A 159 11.33 -15.59 -13.72
CA VAL A 159 10.25 -15.35 -12.75
C VAL A 159 9.40 -16.60 -12.56
N ILE A 160 8.99 -17.28 -13.66
CA ILE A 160 8.18 -18.52 -13.57
C ILE A 160 8.95 -19.61 -12.82
N ASP A 161 10.25 -19.78 -13.11
CA ASP A 161 11.07 -20.77 -12.42
C ASP A 161 11.23 -20.44 -10.93
N GLY A 162 11.39 -19.15 -10.60
CA GLY A 162 11.43 -18.69 -9.22
C GLY A 162 10.11 -18.93 -8.46
N VAL A 163 8.97 -18.63 -9.07
CA VAL A 163 7.65 -18.91 -8.51
C VAL A 163 7.47 -20.41 -8.29
N ALA A 164 7.77 -21.24 -9.28
CA ALA A 164 7.66 -22.70 -9.20
C ALA A 164 8.53 -23.27 -8.07
N LYS A 165 9.78 -22.79 -7.96
CA LYS A 165 10.69 -23.16 -6.87
C LYS A 165 10.11 -22.81 -5.50
N ASN A 166 9.66 -21.56 -5.32
CA ASN A 166 9.12 -21.10 -4.03
C ASN A 166 7.85 -21.87 -3.64
N LEU A 167 6.98 -22.21 -4.59
CA LEU A 167 5.80 -23.04 -4.33
C LEU A 167 6.20 -24.41 -3.84
N LYS A 168 7.16 -25.08 -4.48
CA LYS A 168 7.66 -26.40 -4.07
C LYS A 168 8.29 -26.40 -2.68
N GLU A 169 9.07 -25.37 -2.37
CA GLU A 169 9.83 -25.29 -1.12
C GLU A 169 8.96 -24.86 0.05
N SER A 170 7.98 -23.96 -0.17
CA SER A 170 7.35 -23.23 0.94
C SER A 170 5.83 -23.39 1.02
N TYR A 171 5.12 -23.72 -0.08
CA TYR A 171 3.66 -23.80 -0.02
C TYR A 171 3.21 -25.01 0.82
N VAL A 172 2.26 -24.78 1.74
CA VAL A 172 1.90 -25.76 2.80
C VAL A 172 1.37 -27.10 2.24
N TYR A 173 0.73 -27.10 1.06
CA TYR A 173 0.21 -28.30 0.41
C TYR A 173 1.05 -28.68 -0.81
N PRO A 174 1.98 -29.67 -0.73
CA PRO A 174 2.89 -30.02 -1.84
C PRO A 174 2.18 -30.41 -3.14
N ASP A 175 1.11 -31.19 -3.06
CA ASP A 175 0.35 -31.63 -4.23
C ASP A 175 -0.31 -30.46 -4.95
N LEU A 176 -0.78 -29.46 -4.21
CA LEU A 176 -1.38 -28.26 -4.76
C LEU A 176 -0.30 -27.32 -5.35
N ALA A 177 0.88 -27.27 -4.71
CA ALA A 177 2.04 -26.58 -5.25
C ALA A 177 2.43 -27.14 -6.61
N GLN A 178 2.45 -28.47 -6.79
CA GLN A 178 2.75 -29.10 -8.08
C GLN A 178 1.69 -28.77 -9.12
N LYS A 179 0.39 -28.83 -8.78
CA LYS A 179 -0.69 -28.44 -9.71
C LYS A 179 -0.59 -26.99 -10.17
N MET A 180 -0.23 -26.09 -9.27
CA MET A 180 -0.01 -24.67 -9.59
C MET A 180 1.17 -24.48 -10.54
N GLU A 181 2.31 -25.14 -10.28
CA GLU A 181 3.45 -25.12 -11.20
C GLU A 181 3.08 -25.63 -12.59
N ASP A 182 2.40 -26.79 -12.66
CA ASP A 182 1.98 -27.39 -13.92
C ASP A 182 1.07 -26.44 -14.72
N ALA A 183 0.17 -25.72 -14.04
CA ALA A 183 -0.73 -24.75 -14.66
C ALA A 183 0.04 -23.55 -15.25
N ILE A 184 0.91 -22.88 -14.48
CA ILE A 184 1.67 -21.73 -15.01
C ILE A 184 2.63 -22.13 -16.13
N ARG A 185 3.24 -23.30 -16.06
CA ARG A 185 4.07 -23.82 -17.15
C ARG A 185 3.25 -24.21 -18.39
N ALA A 186 2.01 -24.68 -18.22
CA ALA A 186 1.11 -24.91 -19.33
C ALA A 186 0.71 -23.61 -20.02
N HIS A 187 0.37 -22.54 -19.28
CA HIS A 187 0.13 -21.21 -19.84
C HIS A 187 1.35 -20.68 -20.59
N GLN A 188 2.55 -20.85 -20.03
CA GLN A 188 3.80 -20.47 -20.68
C GLN A 188 4.01 -21.21 -22.01
N ARG A 189 3.85 -22.55 -22.04
CA ARG A 189 4.00 -23.34 -23.27
C ARG A 189 3.01 -22.96 -24.35
N ARG A 190 1.84 -22.44 -24.01
CA ARG A 190 0.84 -21.95 -24.97
C ARG A 190 1.12 -20.52 -25.44
N GLY A 191 2.21 -19.88 -24.94
CA GLY A 191 2.58 -18.51 -25.31
C GLY A 191 1.68 -17.43 -24.68
N GLU A 192 0.86 -17.77 -23.69
CA GLU A 192 -0.11 -16.84 -23.11
C GLU A 192 0.54 -15.66 -22.36
N TYR A 193 1.82 -15.77 -22.03
CA TYR A 193 2.60 -14.71 -21.37
C TYR A 193 3.50 -13.90 -22.34
N ASP A 194 3.63 -14.32 -23.61
CA ASP A 194 4.66 -13.80 -24.52
C ASP A 194 4.50 -12.32 -24.82
N ALA A 195 3.26 -11.85 -24.94
CA ALA A 195 2.94 -10.45 -25.20
C ALA A 195 3.07 -9.55 -23.95
N ILE A 196 3.23 -10.12 -22.75
CA ILE A 196 3.30 -9.36 -21.51
C ILE A 196 4.73 -8.85 -21.30
N THR A 197 4.93 -7.54 -21.44
CA THR A 197 6.22 -6.87 -21.25
C THR A 197 6.27 -6.04 -19.96
N ASP A 198 5.13 -5.83 -19.33
CA ASP A 198 5.01 -5.07 -18.11
C ASP A 198 5.04 -5.99 -16.89
N PRO A 199 5.92 -5.75 -15.89
CA PRO A 199 6.08 -6.63 -14.74
C PRO A 199 4.88 -6.62 -13.76
N ASP A 200 4.14 -5.50 -13.62
CA ASP A 200 2.93 -5.47 -12.78
C ASP A 200 1.82 -6.31 -13.41
N VAL A 201 1.64 -6.19 -14.73
CA VAL A 201 0.68 -6.99 -15.49
C VAL A 201 1.01 -8.48 -15.39
N PHE A 202 2.30 -8.83 -15.50
CA PHE A 202 2.76 -10.21 -15.39
C PHE A 202 2.54 -10.79 -13.98
N ALA A 203 2.87 -10.03 -12.95
CA ALA A 203 2.66 -10.41 -11.55
C ALA A 203 1.16 -10.63 -11.26
N SER A 204 0.30 -9.73 -11.71
CA SER A 204 -1.16 -9.86 -11.60
C SER A 204 -1.69 -11.10 -12.34
N ARG A 205 -1.19 -11.38 -13.55
CA ARG A 205 -1.57 -12.55 -14.31
C ARG A 205 -1.16 -13.84 -13.61
N LEU A 206 0.09 -13.95 -13.13
CA LEU A 206 0.55 -15.12 -12.38
C LEU A 206 -0.27 -15.33 -11.11
N THR A 207 -0.60 -14.25 -10.38
CA THR A 207 -1.47 -14.32 -9.20
C THR A 207 -2.81 -14.96 -9.52
N LYS A 208 -3.48 -14.50 -10.60
CA LYS A 208 -4.77 -15.06 -11.04
C LYS A 208 -4.67 -16.53 -11.41
N ASP A 209 -3.65 -16.90 -12.17
CA ASP A 209 -3.45 -18.27 -12.62
C ASP A 209 -3.17 -19.23 -11.44
N LEU A 210 -2.41 -18.79 -10.44
CA LEU A 210 -2.15 -19.55 -9.21
C LEU A 210 -3.42 -19.68 -8.34
N GLN A 211 -4.15 -18.60 -8.16
CA GLN A 211 -5.40 -18.59 -7.39
C GLN A 211 -6.51 -19.40 -8.06
N ALA A 212 -6.55 -19.48 -9.38
CA ALA A 212 -7.51 -20.32 -10.10
C ALA A 212 -7.35 -21.81 -9.77
N VAL A 213 -6.13 -22.24 -9.43
CA VAL A 213 -5.84 -23.63 -9.03
C VAL A 213 -5.98 -23.83 -7.53
N SER A 214 -5.45 -22.89 -6.74
CA SER A 214 -5.36 -23.05 -5.27
C SER A 214 -6.61 -22.61 -4.53
N HIS A 215 -7.40 -21.68 -5.09
CA HIS A 215 -8.47 -20.95 -4.43
C HIS A 215 -8.00 -20.20 -3.16
N ASP A 216 -6.68 -20.02 -3.00
CA ASP A 216 -6.07 -19.35 -1.87
C ASP A 216 -5.87 -17.87 -2.18
N LYS A 217 -6.71 -17.02 -1.56
CA LYS A 217 -6.65 -15.55 -1.72
C LYS A 217 -5.44 -14.90 -1.07
N HIS A 218 -4.69 -15.62 -0.21
CA HIS A 218 -3.46 -15.11 0.39
C HIS A 218 -2.26 -15.24 -0.55
N LEU A 219 -2.35 -16.12 -1.55
CA LEU A 219 -1.28 -16.34 -2.50
C LEU A 219 -1.26 -15.20 -3.53
N SER A 220 -0.16 -14.48 -3.61
CA SER A 220 0.03 -13.41 -4.59
C SER A 220 1.47 -13.32 -5.10
N VAL A 221 1.62 -12.93 -6.34
CA VAL A 221 2.89 -12.49 -6.95
C VAL A 221 2.83 -10.98 -7.07
N ASN A 222 3.82 -10.29 -6.54
CA ASN A 222 3.88 -8.83 -6.57
C ASN A 222 5.20 -8.38 -7.19
N TYR A 223 5.14 -7.42 -8.09
CA TYR A 223 6.32 -6.72 -8.59
C TYR A 223 6.66 -5.54 -7.68
N SER A 224 7.95 -5.29 -7.47
CA SER A 224 8.44 -4.07 -6.83
C SER A 224 9.46 -3.39 -7.71
N PRO A 225 9.21 -2.17 -8.19
CA PRO A 225 10.23 -1.39 -8.90
C PRO A 225 11.31 -0.86 -7.97
N VAL A 226 11.12 -0.96 -6.66
CA VAL A 226 12.09 -0.62 -5.64
C VAL A 226 12.80 -1.90 -5.21
N LYS A 227 14.13 -1.89 -5.24
CA LYS A 227 14.92 -3.03 -4.78
C LYS A 227 14.61 -3.31 -3.32
N LEU A 228 14.09 -4.50 -3.06
CA LEU A 228 13.84 -4.96 -1.70
C LEU A 228 15.15 -5.36 -1.03
N PRO A 229 15.31 -5.13 0.29
CA PRO A 229 16.44 -5.66 1.02
C PRO A 229 16.48 -7.19 0.90
N PRO A 230 17.66 -7.82 0.96
CA PRO A 230 17.79 -9.27 0.99
C PRO A 230 16.93 -9.90 2.09
N GLU A 231 16.39 -11.09 1.83
CA GLU A 231 15.61 -11.85 2.80
C GLU A 231 16.46 -12.12 4.05
N GLY A 232 15.96 -11.77 5.24
CA GLY A 232 16.66 -11.98 6.51
C GLY A 232 17.47 -10.78 7.02
N GLU A 233 17.59 -9.69 6.29
CA GLU A 233 18.14 -8.46 6.85
C GLU A 233 17.14 -7.82 7.83
N ASN A 234 17.58 -7.59 9.06
CA ASN A 234 16.79 -6.84 10.02
C ASN A 234 16.65 -5.38 9.56
N PRO A 235 15.47 -4.77 9.70
CA PRO A 235 15.28 -3.36 9.38
C PRO A 235 16.29 -2.50 10.15
N SER A 236 16.84 -1.48 9.49
CA SER A 236 17.73 -0.52 10.16
C SER A 236 17.01 0.18 11.32
N GLN A 237 17.77 0.73 12.25
CA GLN A 237 17.18 1.50 13.37
C GLN A 237 16.30 2.66 12.87
N GLU A 238 16.68 3.30 11.77
CA GLU A 238 15.91 4.37 11.15
C GLU A 238 14.59 3.85 10.58
N GLN A 239 14.60 2.72 9.88
CA GLN A 239 13.38 2.07 9.36
C GLN A 239 12.45 1.64 10.51
N GLN A 240 13.00 1.09 11.58
CA GLN A 240 12.23 0.73 12.78
C GLN A 240 11.61 1.97 13.45
N ALA A 241 12.35 3.07 13.54
CA ALA A 241 11.85 4.33 14.10
C ALA A 241 10.74 4.95 13.23
N GLN A 242 10.89 4.90 11.90
CA GLN A 242 9.86 5.36 10.96
C GLN A 242 8.59 4.51 11.05
N PHE A 243 8.74 3.19 11.13
CA PHE A 243 7.61 2.26 11.31
C PHE A 243 6.88 2.52 12.63
N ARG A 244 7.61 2.68 13.74
CA ARG A 244 7.02 3.05 15.03
C ARG A 244 6.22 4.35 14.95
N LYS A 245 6.82 5.39 14.36
CA LYS A 245 6.16 6.69 14.17
C LYS A 245 4.90 6.60 13.33
N MET A 246 4.92 5.75 12.30
CA MET A 246 3.74 5.47 11.48
C MET A 246 2.63 4.80 12.31
N MET A 247 2.96 3.78 13.10
CA MET A 247 2.00 3.12 13.99
C MET A 247 1.41 4.09 15.03
N GLU A 248 2.24 4.93 15.64
CA GLU A 248 1.79 5.96 16.58
C GLU A 248 0.83 6.97 15.91
N ARG A 249 1.17 7.43 14.69
CA ARG A 249 0.32 8.37 13.92
C ARG A 249 -1.05 7.79 13.58
N THR A 250 -1.12 6.49 13.33
CA THR A 250 -2.37 5.79 12.98
C THR A 250 -3.07 5.15 14.19
N ASN A 251 -2.66 5.56 15.41
CA ASN A 251 -3.15 4.96 16.66
C ASN A 251 -3.14 3.43 16.61
N CYS A 252 -2.06 2.84 16.03
CA CYS A 252 -1.92 1.39 15.90
C CYS A 252 -3.08 0.71 15.17
N SER A 253 -3.73 1.38 14.22
CA SER A 253 -4.92 0.92 13.48
C SER A 253 -6.16 0.69 14.37
N PHE A 254 -6.18 1.22 15.59
CA PHE A 254 -7.35 1.23 16.46
C PHE A 254 -8.16 2.51 16.19
N GLU A 255 -9.34 2.34 15.59
CA GLU A 255 -10.15 3.47 15.12
C GLU A 255 -11.15 3.94 16.16
N LYS A 256 -11.80 3.01 16.88
CA LYS A 256 -12.90 3.35 17.76
C LYS A 256 -12.98 2.43 18.95
N VAL A 257 -13.17 3.02 20.13
CA VAL A 257 -13.58 2.36 21.37
C VAL A 257 -14.70 3.17 21.99
N GLU A 258 -15.84 2.53 22.28
CA GLU A 258 -16.98 3.19 22.93
C GLU A 258 -17.85 2.21 23.72
N VAL A 259 -18.66 2.75 24.62
CA VAL A 259 -19.72 2.00 25.30
C VAL A 259 -21.05 2.40 24.68
N LEU A 260 -21.69 1.45 24.00
CA LEU A 260 -23.01 1.59 23.38
C LEU A 260 -24.13 1.50 24.45
N PRO A 261 -25.37 1.88 24.10
CA PRO A 261 -26.53 1.66 24.97
C PRO A 261 -26.61 0.21 25.44
N ARG A 262 -27.11 0.00 26.67
CA ARG A 262 -27.18 -1.29 27.37
C ARG A 262 -25.82 -1.86 27.74
N ASN A 263 -24.84 -0.98 28.01
CA ASN A 263 -23.52 -1.35 28.47
C ASN A 263 -22.76 -2.32 27.53
N ILE A 264 -22.90 -2.13 26.21
CA ILE A 264 -22.22 -2.94 25.20
C ILE A 264 -20.95 -2.22 24.76
N GLY A 265 -19.79 -2.84 24.94
CA GLY A 265 -18.52 -2.38 24.41
C GLY A 265 -18.44 -2.54 22.91
N TYR A 266 -17.89 -1.56 22.23
CA TYR A 266 -17.58 -1.62 20.80
C TYR A 266 -16.12 -1.26 20.59
N LEU A 267 -15.39 -2.13 19.88
CA LEU A 267 -13.98 -1.96 19.55
C LEU A 267 -13.76 -2.23 18.07
N LYS A 268 -13.36 -1.19 17.31
CA LYS A 268 -13.01 -1.32 15.90
C LYS A 268 -11.52 -1.08 15.71
N PHE A 269 -10.86 -2.01 15.03
CA PHE A 269 -9.47 -1.91 14.62
C PHE A 269 -9.21 -2.72 13.34
N ASN A 270 -8.29 -2.21 12.49
CA ASN A 270 -8.13 -2.68 11.13
C ASN A 270 -6.88 -3.54 10.91
N ALA A 271 -6.07 -3.74 11.94
CA ALA A 271 -4.90 -4.64 11.92
C ALA A 271 -4.57 -5.16 13.31
N PHE A 272 -3.80 -6.25 13.35
CA PHE A 272 -3.12 -6.75 14.55
C PHE A 272 -1.63 -6.40 14.45
N PRO A 273 -1.22 -5.17 14.81
CA PRO A 273 0.18 -4.75 14.68
C PRO A 273 1.07 -5.36 15.76
N ASP A 274 2.40 -5.20 15.62
CA ASP A 274 3.39 -5.70 16.56
C ASP A 274 3.07 -5.27 18.01
N PRO A 275 2.86 -6.21 18.95
CA PRO A 275 2.53 -5.89 20.34
C PRO A 275 3.64 -5.17 21.10
N THR A 276 4.90 -5.24 20.63
CA THR A 276 6.01 -4.49 21.25
C THR A 276 5.88 -2.98 21.04
N ILE A 277 5.15 -2.58 20.00
CA ILE A 277 4.86 -1.17 19.69
C ILE A 277 3.46 -0.80 20.16
N CYS A 278 2.48 -1.62 19.82
CA CYS A 278 1.06 -1.30 19.90
C CYS A 278 0.33 -1.95 21.09
N GLY A 279 1.01 -2.77 21.89
CA GLY A 279 0.46 -3.38 23.10
C GLY A 279 -0.18 -2.37 24.06
N PRO A 280 0.44 -1.20 24.36
CA PRO A 280 -0.18 -0.20 25.20
C PRO A 280 -1.55 0.31 24.71
N THR A 281 -1.76 0.41 23.40
CA THR A 281 -3.05 0.81 22.81
C THR A 281 -4.12 -0.25 23.06
N VAL A 282 -3.79 -1.55 22.89
CA VAL A 282 -4.69 -2.66 23.23
C VAL A 282 -5.07 -2.63 24.71
N VAL A 283 -4.07 -2.47 25.60
CA VAL A 283 -4.30 -2.40 27.05
C VAL A 283 -5.27 -1.26 27.37
N ALA A 284 -5.08 -0.08 26.81
CA ALA A 284 -5.95 1.06 27.03
C ALA A 284 -7.38 0.79 26.55
N ALA A 285 -7.55 0.23 25.35
CA ALA A 285 -8.86 -0.10 24.79
C ALA A 285 -9.60 -1.14 25.63
N MET A 286 -8.93 -2.23 26.01
CA MET A 286 -9.53 -3.31 26.80
C MET A 286 -9.85 -2.85 28.23
N ASN A 287 -9.02 -2.00 28.85
CA ASN A 287 -9.32 -1.43 30.17
C ASN A 287 -10.49 -0.45 30.12
N PHE A 288 -10.66 0.31 29.02
CA PHE A 288 -11.84 1.16 28.83
C PHE A 288 -13.14 0.33 28.82
N LEU A 289 -13.08 -0.88 28.28
CA LEU A 289 -14.21 -1.80 28.17
C LEU A 289 -14.30 -2.83 29.31
N ALA A 290 -13.52 -2.68 30.38
CA ALA A 290 -13.40 -3.69 31.44
C ALA A 290 -14.72 -4.01 32.18
N HIS A 291 -15.70 -3.10 32.15
CA HIS A 291 -16.96 -3.22 32.92
C HIS A 291 -18.21 -3.27 32.03
N VAL A 292 -18.07 -3.63 30.75
CA VAL A 292 -19.22 -3.80 29.86
C VAL A 292 -19.80 -5.22 29.97
N ASP A 293 -21.08 -5.35 29.64
CA ASP A 293 -21.78 -6.65 29.70
C ASP A 293 -21.53 -7.53 28.48
N ALA A 294 -21.18 -6.91 27.34
CA ALA A 294 -20.85 -7.57 26.08
C ALA A 294 -19.82 -6.73 25.29
N ILE A 295 -19.01 -7.36 24.43
CA ILE A 295 -18.08 -6.67 23.53
C ILE A 295 -18.36 -7.07 22.08
N ILE A 296 -18.43 -6.08 21.21
CA ILE A 296 -18.44 -6.23 19.77
C ILE A 296 -17.06 -5.87 19.25
N PHE A 297 -16.35 -6.86 18.68
CA PHE A 297 -15.10 -6.63 17.91
C PHE A 297 -15.47 -6.42 16.45
N ASP A 298 -15.33 -5.20 15.94
CA ASP A 298 -15.58 -4.93 14.52
C ASP A 298 -14.28 -5.14 13.73
N LEU A 299 -14.19 -6.29 13.08
CA LEU A 299 -13.05 -6.74 12.27
C LEU A 299 -13.36 -6.73 10.76
N ARG A 300 -14.45 -6.11 10.31
CA ARG A 300 -14.87 -6.12 8.90
C ARG A 300 -13.82 -5.55 7.96
N GLU A 301 -13.04 -4.57 8.41
CA GLU A 301 -11.93 -3.95 7.68
C GLU A 301 -10.56 -4.46 8.14
N ASN A 302 -10.52 -5.46 9.02
CA ASN A 302 -9.25 -5.97 9.53
C ASN A 302 -8.51 -6.80 8.49
N SER A 303 -7.25 -6.49 8.26
CA SER A 303 -6.37 -7.16 7.30
C SER A 303 -5.45 -8.23 7.91
N GLY A 304 -5.64 -8.56 9.20
CA GLY A 304 -4.76 -9.49 9.92
C GLY A 304 -3.55 -8.81 10.55
N GLY A 305 -2.46 -9.55 10.75
CA GLY A 305 -1.21 -9.02 11.31
C GLY A 305 -0.44 -10.02 12.17
N ASP A 306 0.17 -9.55 13.25
CA ASP A 306 1.03 -10.36 14.13
C ASP A 306 0.19 -11.33 15.00
N PRO A 307 0.44 -12.65 14.93
CA PRO A 307 -0.24 -13.62 15.75
C PRO A 307 -0.07 -13.40 17.26
N LYS A 308 1.03 -12.78 17.69
CA LYS A 308 1.24 -12.42 19.10
C LYS A 308 0.26 -11.33 19.56
N MET A 309 -0.10 -10.41 18.68
CA MET A 309 -1.13 -9.41 18.97
C MET A 309 -2.51 -10.06 19.05
N VAL A 310 -2.82 -11.01 18.16
CA VAL A 310 -4.05 -11.82 18.27
C VAL A 310 -4.10 -12.53 19.61
N ALA A 311 -3.00 -13.18 20.01
CA ALA A 311 -2.90 -13.84 21.32
C ALA A 311 -3.10 -12.86 22.47
N MET A 312 -2.52 -11.66 22.40
CA MET A 312 -2.67 -10.62 23.43
C MET A 312 -4.12 -10.14 23.57
N VAL A 313 -4.80 -9.80 22.47
CA VAL A 313 -6.21 -9.39 22.50
C VAL A 313 -7.09 -10.51 23.01
N SER A 314 -6.91 -11.74 22.51
CA SER A 314 -7.65 -12.92 22.96
C SER A 314 -7.47 -13.21 24.45
N SER A 315 -6.30 -12.88 25.01
CA SER A 315 -5.99 -13.15 26.43
C SER A 315 -6.90 -12.41 27.41
N TYR A 316 -7.53 -11.34 26.98
CA TYR A 316 -8.55 -10.66 27.79
C TYR A 316 -9.87 -11.44 27.89
N LEU A 317 -10.08 -12.42 27.01
CA LEU A 317 -11.34 -13.19 26.88
C LEU A 317 -11.27 -14.56 27.55
N PHE A 318 -10.12 -14.96 28.10
CA PHE A 318 -9.92 -16.26 28.73
C PHE A 318 -9.45 -16.12 30.18
N ASP A 319 -9.98 -16.92 31.08
CA ASP A 319 -9.63 -16.95 32.51
C ASP A 319 -8.27 -17.62 32.80
N LYS A 320 -7.86 -18.54 31.93
CA LYS A 320 -6.61 -19.29 32.00
C LYS A 320 -5.90 -19.32 30.66
N SER A 321 -4.63 -19.73 30.69
CA SER A 321 -3.89 -19.95 29.47
C SER A 321 -4.57 -21.03 28.62
N THR A 322 -5.00 -20.61 27.41
CA THR A 322 -5.78 -21.42 26.48
C THR A 322 -5.03 -21.50 25.16
N HIS A 323 -4.92 -22.70 24.59
CA HIS A 323 -4.36 -22.92 23.27
C HIS A 323 -5.29 -22.27 22.23
N LEU A 324 -4.72 -21.43 21.37
CA LEU A 324 -5.48 -20.67 20.36
C LEU A 324 -5.37 -21.32 18.99
N ASN A 325 -4.14 -21.48 18.48
CA ASN A 325 -3.86 -22.10 17.19
C ASN A 325 -2.39 -22.49 17.06
N ASP A 326 -2.10 -23.26 16.03
CA ASP A 326 -0.76 -23.64 15.59
C ASP A 326 -0.50 -23.07 14.19
N LEU A 327 0.70 -22.51 13.98
CA LEU A 327 1.19 -22.10 12.67
C LEU A 327 2.35 -22.99 12.26
N TYR A 328 2.12 -23.80 11.22
CA TYR A 328 3.14 -24.67 10.65
C TYR A 328 3.89 -23.98 9.52
N ASN A 329 5.22 -23.88 9.64
CA ASN A 329 6.13 -23.45 8.60
C ASN A 329 6.75 -24.66 7.91
N ARG A 330 6.31 -24.97 6.70
CA ARG A 330 6.78 -26.14 5.97
C ARG A 330 8.27 -26.07 5.61
N LYS A 331 8.79 -24.88 5.26
CA LYS A 331 10.20 -24.71 4.86
C LYS A 331 11.17 -25.05 6.00
N GLU A 332 10.75 -24.78 7.22
CA GLU A 332 11.56 -25.02 8.43
C GLU A 332 11.15 -26.29 9.16
N ASP A 333 10.08 -26.96 8.69
CA ASP A 333 9.43 -28.10 9.35
C ASP A 333 9.18 -27.83 10.84
N PHE A 334 8.63 -26.66 11.11
CA PHE A 334 8.45 -26.17 12.47
C PHE A 334 7.04 -25.67 12.72
N THR A 335 6.47 -26.03 13.88
CA THR A 335 5.16 -25.55 14.32
C THR A 335 5.33 -24.59 15.50
N THR A 336 4.82 -23.37 15.34
CA THR A 336 4.71 -22.39 16.43
C THR A 336 3.32 -22.46 17.02
N GLN A 337 3.24 -22.74 18.33
CA GLN A 337 1.97 -22.72 19.06
C GLN A 337 1.69 -21.33 19.62
N TYR A 338 0.48 -20.88 19.48
CA TYR A 338 0.01 -19.63 20.08
C TYR A 338 -1.00 -19.93 21.19
N TRP A 339 -0.72 -19.36 22.35
CA TRP A 339 -1.51 -19.50 23.56
C TRP A 339 -1.94 -18.12 24.04
N SER A 340 -3.11 -18.02 24.70
CA SER A 340 -3.44 -16.82 25.44
C SER A 340 -2.42 -16.63 26.58
N LEU A 341 -2.06 -15.36 26.83
CA LEU A 341 -1.04 -15.00 27.83
C LEU A 341 -1.54 -15.37 29.23
N PRO A 342 -0.66 -15.85 30.13
CA PRO A 342 -1.04 -16.13 31.50
C PRO A 342 -1.42 -14.89 32.28
N TYR A 343 -0.95 -13.71 31.85
CA TYR A 343 -1.22 -12.40 32.44
C TYR A 343 -1.42 -11.33 31.35
N VAL A 344 -2.36 -10.42 31.58
CA VAL A 344 -2.55 -9.18 30.81
C VAL A 344 -2.72 -8.02 31.79
N PRO A 345 -2.27 -6.80 31.45
CA PRO A 345 -2.50 -5.61 32.29
C PRO A 345 -3.99 -5.26 32.37
N GLY A 346 -4.52 -5.10 33.57
CA GLY A 346 -5.92 -4.77 33.79
C GLY A 346 -6.83 -5.97 34.01
N ALA A 347 -8.13 -5.75 33.95
CA ALA A 347 -9.13 -6.79 34.16
C ALA A 347 -9.32 -7.64 32.90
N ARG A 348 -9.47 -8.96 33.10
CA ARG A 348 -9.97 -9.86 32.05
C ARG A 348 -11.48 -9.82 32.03
N TRP A 349 -12.01 -10.00 30.84
CA TRP A 349 -13.44 -10.05 30.62
C TRP A 349 -13.90 -11.52 30.69
N LEU A 350 -14.46 -11.93 31.85
CA LEU A 350 -14.71 -13.32 32.20
C LEU A 350 -16.22 -13.71 32.14
N THR A 351 -17.09 -12.86 31.69
CA THR A 351 -18.50 -13.18 31.50
C THR A 351 -18.71 -14.06 30.28
N SER A 352 -19.70 -14.95 30.31
CA SER A 352 -19.97 -15.94 29.26
C SER A 352 -19.97 -15.30 27.86
N LEU A 353 -18.97 -15.68 27.07
CA LEU A 353 -18.76 -15.15 25.71
C LEU A 353 -19.86 -15.66 24.80
N HIS A 354 -20.73 -14.79 24.33
CA HIS A 354 -21.58 -15.04 23.18
C HIS A 354 -20.93 -14.39 21.95
N LEU A 355 -20.28 -15.21 21.12
CA LEU A 355 -19.79 -14.77 19.80
C LEU A 355 -20.99 -14.80 18.84
N PHE A 356 -21.29 -13.66 18.26
CA PHE A 356 -22.31 -13.50 17.22
C PHE A 356 -21.64 -13.35 15.85
#